data_849a14255f2854ac764d01791b3d02d0
#
_entry.id   849a14255f2854ac764d01791b3d02d0
#
_cell.length_a   1.000
_cell.length_b   1.000
_cell.length_c   1.000
_cell.angle_alpha   90.00
_cell.angle_beta   90.00
_cell.angle_gamma   90.00
#
_symmetry.space_group_name_H-M   'P 1'
#
loop_
_entity.id
_entity.type
_entity.pdbx_description
1 polymer ?
#
loop_
_entity_poly.entity_id
_entity_poly.type
_entity_poly.pdbx_seq_one_letter_code
_entity_poly.pdbx_strand_id
1 'polypeptide(L)'
;MITDSKDKVRTRFLYQLCNKNSKTKNLSKKLQKAAIVVAAVGVPKLIKGKDIKENAVVIDVGINRVDGKLCGDVDFDEIFGKASFITPVPGGVGPMTIASLIKNTFKSYKSKL
;
A
#
# COMPACT_ATOMS: atom_id res chain seq x y z
N MET A 1 2.88 0.01 -2.84
CA MET A 1 3.64 0.60 -3.97
C MET A 1 4.33 1.86 -3.50
N ILE A 2 5.61 1.95 -3.69
CA ILE A 2 6.39 3.14 -3.40
C ILE A 2 6.86 3.67 -4.75
N THR A 3 6.41 4.83 -5.19
CA THR A 3 6.81 5.42 -6.47
C THR A 3 7.91 6.44 -6.27
N ASP A 4 8.97 6.36 -7.05
CA ASP A 4 9.96 7.41 -7.15
C ASP A 4 9.54 8.35 -8.30
N SER A 5 8.99 9.49 -7.96
CA SER A 5 8.78 10.52 -8.96
C SER A 5 10.00 11.43 -8.97
N LYS A 6 10.57 11.63 -10.14
CA LYS A 6 11.61 12.64 -10.36
C LYS A 6 11.10 14.07 -10.21
N ASP A 7 9.80 14.24 -9.98
CA ASP A 7 9.20 15.53 -9.76
C ASP A 7 9.37 15.94 -8.30
N LYS A 8 10.27 16.87 -8.08
CA LYS A 8 10.41 17.62 -6.83
C LYS A 8 9.11 18.40 -6.57
N VAL A 9 8.17 17.78 -5.89
CA VAL A 9 7.08 18.53 -5.30
C VAL A 9 7.67 19.41 -4.20
N ARG A 10 7.54 20.71 -4.37
CA ARG A 10 7.93 21.74 -3.42
C ARG A 10 7.10 21.68 -2.14
N THR A 11 7.31 20.70 -1.33
CA THR A 11 6.80 20.70 0.04
C THR A 11 7.94 20.34 0.97
N ARG A 12 8.08 21.07 2.06
CA ARG A 12 9.10 20.93 3.11
C ARG A 12 9.07 19.58 3.84
N PHE A 13 8.38 18.60 3.32
CA PHE A 13 8.38 17.22 3.76
C PHE A 13 8.95 16.38 2.62
N LEU A 14 10.17 15.92 2.79
CA LEU A 14 10.81 14.95 1.90
C LEU A 14 10.07 13.60 2.00
N TYR A 15 8.96 13.48 1.28
CA TYR A 15 8.39 12.17 0.99
C TYR A 15 9.22 11.55 -0.12
N GLN A 16 10.12 10.67 0.22
CA GLN A 16 10.77 9.85 -0.77
C GLN A 16 9.81 8.74 -1.19
N LEU A 17 9.00 9.01 -2.21
CA LEU A 17 8.19 8.00 -2.88
C LEU A 17 9.10 7.17 -3.79
N CYS A 18 9.38 5.95 -3.41
CA CYS A 18 10.17 5.01 -4.18
C CYS A 18 9.30 3.94 -4.81
N ASN A 19 9.20 3.85 -6.13
CA ASN A 19 8.49 2.76 -6.80
C ASN A 19 9.35 1.49 -6.78
N LYS A 20 8.84 0.44 -6.15
CA LYS A 20 9.49 -0.87 -6.05
C LYS A 20 8.53 -1.95 -6.51
N ASN A 21 9.07 -3.00 -7.11
CA ASN A 21 8.30 -4.16 -7.54
C ASN A 21 8.95 -5.44 -7.00
N SER A 22 8.33 -6.58 -7.24
CA SER A 22 8.81 -7.88 -6.78
C SER A 22 10.22 -8.24 -7.27
N LYS A 23 10.68 -7.64 -8.38
CA LYS A 23 12.02 -7.84 -8.96
C LYS A 23 13.08 -6.86 -8.43
N THR A 24 12.70 -5.93 -7.55
CA THR A 24 13.62 -4.93 -7.00
C THR A 24 14.69 -5.60 -6.12
N LYS A 25 15.94 -5.43 -6.45
CA LYS A 25 17.04 -5.90 -5.62
C LYS A 25 17.02 -5.25 -4.25
N ASN A 26 17.20 -6.04 -3.19
CA ASN A 26 17.20 -5.60 -1.79
C ASN A 26 15.90 -4.89 -1.38
N LEU A 27 14.74 -5.38 -1.83
CA LEU A 27 13.43 -4.84 -1.49
C LEU A 27 13.26 -4.69 0.03
N SER A 28 13.57 -5.71 0.80
CA SER A 28 13.49 -5.72 2.27
C SER A 28 14.25 -4.55 2.91
N LYS A 29 15.51 -4.34 2.55
CA LYS A 29 16.31 -3.21 3.09
C LYS A 29 15.72 -1.84 2.78
N LYS A 30 15.01 -1.71 1.67
CA LYS A 30 14.35 -0.46 1.28
C LYS A 30 13.06 -0.24 2.06
N LEU A 31 12.29 -1.29 2.24
CA LEU A 31 11.04 -1.27 3.01
C LEU A 31 11.31 -0.97 4.50
N GLN A 32 12.38 -1.51 5.07
CA GLN A 32 12.79 -1.25 6.46
C GLN A 32 13.09 0.24 6.77
N LYS A 33 13.30 1.06 5.77
CA LYS A 33 13.53 2.51 5.91
C LYS A 33 12.24 3.33 5.74
N ALA A 34 11.19 2.72 5.22
CA ALA A 34 9.95 3.41 4.89
C ALA A 34 9.08 3.59 6.13
N ALA A 35 8.62 4.81 6.37
CA ALA A 35 7.63 5.11 7.41
C ALA A 35 6.22 4.72 6.97
N ILE A 36 5.94 4.79 5.66
CA ILE A 36 4.67 4.41 5.06
C ILE A 36 4.96 3.45 3.90
N VAL A 37 4.32 2.30 3.90
CA VAL A 37 4.40 1.29 2.85
C VAL A 37 3.03 1.11 2.23
N VAL A 38 2.94 1.24 0.91
CA VAL A 38 1.74 0.91 0.14
C VAL A 38 2.06 -0.28 -0.74
N ALA A 39 1.45 -1.42 -0.45
CA ALA A 39 1.63 -2.67 -1.18
C ALA A 39 0.55 -2.83 -2.25
N ALA A 40 0.96 -2.94 -3.51
CA ALA A 40 0.07 -3.13 -4.66
C ALA A 40 0.81 -3.90 -5.78
N VAL A 41 1.33 -5.08 -5.46
CA VAL A 41 2.18 -5.88 -6.36
C VAL A 41 1.47 -7.11 -6.92
N GLY A 42 0.36 -7.52 -6.34
CA GLY A 42 -0.43 -8.68 -6.77
C GLY A 42 0.26 -10.02 -6.48
N VAL A 43 1.10 -10.08 -5.45
CA VAL A 43 1.77 -11.30 -5.01
C VAL A 43 1.41 -11.58 -3.55
N PRO A 44 0.71 -12.69 -3.27
CA PRO A 44 0.24 -13.00 -1.93
C PRO A 44 1.38 -13.04 -0.91
N LYS A 45 1.19 -12.33 0.21
CA LYS A 45 2.11 -12.33 1.36
C LYS A 45 3.59 -12.10 1.02
N LEU A 46 3.86 -11.30 -0.02
CA LEU A 46 5.22 -10.97 -0.44
C LEU A 46 5.99 -10.19 0.65
N ILE A 47 5.30 -9.28 1.33
CA ILE A 47 5.89 -8.41 2.35
C ILE A 47 5.64 -9.04 3.73
N LYS A 48 6.71 -9.30 4.44
CA LYS A 48 6.70 -9.97 5.75
C LYS A 48 7.09 -9.02 6.88
N GLY A 49 6.88 -9.45 8.12
CA GLY A 49 7.23 -8.68 9.31
C GLY A 49 8.68 -8.20 9.35
N LYS A 50 9.62 -9.01 8.89
CA LYS A 50 11.04 -8.65 8.80
C LYS A 50 11.35 -7.51 7.83
N ASP A 51 10.46 -7.27 6.86
CA ASP A 51 10.65 -6.30 5.79
C ASP A 51 10.18 -4.90 6.19
N ILE A 52 9.45 -4.77 7.27
CA ILE A 52 8.82 -3.53 7.69
C ILE A 52 9.54 -2.94 8.90
N LYS A 53 9.68 -1.60 8.89
CA LYS A 53 10.14 -0.84 10.05
C LYS A 53 9.11 -0.91 11.19
N GLU A 54 9.56 -0.91 12.43
CA GLU A 54 8.66 -0.76 13.59
C GLU A 54 7.88 0.56 13.50
N ASN A 55 6.62 0.50 13.91
CA ASN A 55 5.67 1.63 13.88
C ASN A 55 5.43 2.20 12.46
N ALA A 56 5.73 1.45 11.39
CA ALA A 56 5.37 1.86 10.05
C ALA A 56 3.85 1.82 9.83
N VAL A 57 3.35 2.65 8.92
CA VAL A 57 1.99 2.57 8.40
C VAL A 57 2.00 1.69 7.17
N VAL A 58 1.15 0.66 7.14
CA VAL A 58 1.09 -0.30 6.04
C VAL A 58 -0.30 -0.27 5.40
N ILE A 59 -0.36 0.06 4.13
CA ILE A 59 -1.58 0.08 3.33
C ILE A 59 -1.49 -1.03 2.29
N ASP A 60 -2.27 -2.08 2.48
CA ASP A 60 -2.33 -3.22 1.57
C ASP A 60 -3.47 -3.05 0.57
N VAL A 61 -3.12 -2.83 -0.68
CA VAL A 61 -4.05 -2.70 -1.81
C VAL A 61 -4.23 -4.04 -2.52
N GLY A 62 -3.37 -5.01 -2.23
CA GLY A 62 -3.41 -6.33 -2.85
C GLY A 62 -4.71 -7.07 -2.57
N ILE A 63 -5.26 -7.71 -3.58
CA ILE A 63 -6.38 -8.63 -3.47
C ILE A 63 -6.01 -9.89 -4.22
N ASN A 64 -5.66 -10.92 -3.47
CA ASN A 64 -5.28 -12.22 -4.00
C ASN A 64 -6.25 -13.28 -3.47
N ARG A 65 -6.44 -14.34 -4.24
CA ARG A 65 -7.21 -15.50 -3.81
C ARG A 65 -6.29 -16.71 -3.70
N VAL A 66 -6.14 -17.21 -2.49
CA VAL A 66 -5.34 -18.41 -2.17
C VAL A 66 -6.25 -19.38 -1.44
N ASP A 67 -6.39 -20.60 -1.96
CA ASP A 67 -7.25 -21.65 -1.38
C ASP A 67 -8.67 -21.19 -1.06
N GLY A 68 -9.25 -20.39 -1.96
CA GLY A 68 -10.60 -19.83 -1.81
C GLY A 68 -10.73 -18.65 -0.85
N LYS A 69 -9.68 -18.29 -0.12
CA LYS A 69 -9.65 -17.16 0.82
C LYS A 69 -8.99 -15.94 0.20
N LEU A 70 -9.49 -14.77 0.52
CA LEU A 70 -8.89 -13.50 0.13
C LEU A 70 -7.73 -13.16 1.07
N CYS A 71 -6.61 -12.75 0.47
CA CYS A 71 -5.46 -12.22 1.20
C CYS A 71 -4.82 -11.06 0.43
N GLY A 72 -4.06 -10.23 1.14
CA GLY A 72 -3.30 -9.14 0.54
C GLY A 72 -1.91 -9.54 0.09
N ASP A 73 -1.15 -8.53 -0.30
CA ASP A 73 0.26 -8.64 -0.65
C ASP A 73 1.17 -8.67 0.59
N VAL A 74 0.60 -8.39 1.75
CA VAL A 74 1.29 -8.28 3.04
C VAL A 74 0.91 -9.46 3.93
N ASP A 75 1.86 -10.01 4.66
CA ASP A 75 1.55 -10.99 5.71
C ASP A 75 1.01 -10.26 6.94
N PHE A 76 -0.32 -10.19 7.03
CA PHE A 76 -1.03 -9.42 8.04
C PHE A 76 -0.66 -9.86 9.45
N ASP A 77 -0.60 -11.17 9.70
CA ASP A 77 -0.37 -11.71 11.03
C ASP A 77 1.03 -11.38 11.56
N GLU A 78 2.05 -11.42 10.68
CA GLU A 78 3.42 -11.05 11.04
C GLU A 78 3.59 -9.54 11.30
N ILE A 79 2.79 -8.71 10.65
CA ILE A 79 2.97 -7.25 10.66
C ILE A 79 2.07 -6.56 11.67
N PHE A 80 0.91 -7.15 12.00
CA PHE A 80 -0.10 -6.56 12.86
C PHE A 80 0.44 -6.05 14.20
N GLY A 81 1.35 -6.81 14.83
CA GLY A 81 1.94 -6.41 16.12
C GLY A 81 3.14 -5.44 16.00
N LYS A 82 3.61 -5.16 14.78
CA LYS A 82 4.80 -4.35 14.52
C LYS A 82 4.49 -2.99 13.90
N ALA A 83 3.49 -2.94 13.03
CA ALA A 83 3.03 -1.71 12.39
C ALA A 83 2.19 -0.87 13.36
N SER A 84 2.25 0.46 13.22
CA SER A 84 1.34 1.36 13.94
C SER A 84 -0.08 1.28 13.37
N PHE A 85 -0.19 1.13 12.05
CA PHE A 85 -1.45 0.93 11.33
C PHE A 85 -1.24 -0.06 10.19
N ILE A 86 -2.22 -0.94 9.99
CA ILE A 86 -2.25 -1.86 8.85
C ILE A 86 -3.70 -2.01 8.37
N THR A 87 -3.92 -1.93 7.06
CA THR A 87 -5.23 -2.19 6.48
C THR A 87 -5.47 -3.69 6.33
N PRO A 88 -6.65 -4.21 6.74
CA PRO A 88 -6.99 -5.61 6.51
C PRO A 88 -7.32 -5.88 5.04
N VAL A 89 -7.21 -7.14 4.64
CA VAL A 89 -7.73 -7.64 3.36
C VAL A 89 -8.50 -8.94 3.65
N PRO A 90 -9.80 -9.01 3.35
CA PRO A 90 -10.69 -7.97 2.80
C PRO A 90 -11.10 -6.91 3.83
N GLY A 91 -11.80 -5.87 3.37
CA GLY A 91 -12.43 -4.86 4.22
C GLY A 91 -11.59 -3.60 4.49
N GLY A 92 -10.42 -3.48 3.87
CA GLY A 92 -9.56 -2.30 3.97
C GLY A 92 -9.72 -1.33 2.80
N VAL A 93 -8.79 -1.38 1.84
CA VAL A 93 -8.74 -0.44 0.69
C VAL A 93 -9.88 -0.67 -0.31
N GLY A 94 -10.36 -1.90 -0.48
CA GLY A 94 -11.42 -2.23 -1.43
C GLY A 94 -12.67 -1.34 -1.29
N PRO A 95 -13.31 -1.26 -0.12
CA PRO A 95 -14.46 -0.38 0.12
C PRO A 95 -14.15 1.10 -0.15
N MET A 96 -12.95 1.57 0.14
CA MET A 96 -12.52 2.94 -0.14
C MET A 96 -12.39 3.22 -1.64
N THR A 97 -12.00 2.23 -2.43
CA THR A 97 -11.96 2.31 -3.89
C THR A 97 -13.35 2.56 -4.46
N ILE A 98 -14.35 1.84 -3.98
CA ILE A 98 -15.76 2.01 -4.39
C ILE A 98 -16.26 3.39 -4.02
N ALA A 99 -16.04 3.84 -2.79
CA ALA A 99 -16.43 5.16 -2.33
C ALA A 99 -15.78 6.29 -3.15
N SER A 100 -14.50 6.12 -3.49
CA SER A 100 -13.77 7.08 -4.33
C SER A 100 -14.31 7.13 -5.76
N LEU A 101 -14.67 5.97 -6.33
CA LEU A 101 -15.29 5.90 -7.66
C LEU A 101 -16.61 6.67 -7.70
N ILE A 102 -17.50 6.44 -6.75
CA ILE A 102 -18.80 7.14 -6.63
C ILE A 102 -18.58 8.64 -6.50
N LYS A 103 -17.68 9.05 -5.60
CA LYS A 103 -17.34 10.46 -5.38
C LYS A 103 -16.80 11.13 -6.66
N ASN A 104 -15.91 10.46 -7.37
CA ASN A 104 -15.32 10.99 -8.61
C ASN A 104 -16.36 11.09 -9.74
N THR A 105 -17.25 10.10 -9.86
CA THR A 105 -18.35 10.11 -10.81
C THR A 105 -19.29 11.29 -10.56
N PHE A 106 -19.66 11.53 -9.30
CA PHE A 106 -20.51 12.66 -8.92
C PHE A 106 -19.80 14.00 -9.19
N LYS A 107 -18.51 14.12 -8.87
CA LYS A 107 -17.71 15.32 -9.16
C LYS A 107 -17.64 15.60 -10.66
N SER A 108 -17.42 14.57 -11.47
CA SER A 108 -17.41 14.69 -12.94
C SER A 108 -18.74 15.13 -13.49
N TYR A 109 -19.86 14.60 -12.97
CA TYR A 109 -21.21 15.05 -13.35
C TYR A 109 -21.42 16.54 -13.02
N LYS A 110 -21.10 16.96 -11.79
CA LYS A 110 -21.23 18.38 -11.37
C LYS A 110 -20.42 19.34 -12.24
N SER A 111 -19.25 18.94 -12.69
CA SER A 111 -18.40 19.80 -13.53
C SER A 111 -18.95 20.04 -14.96
N LYS A 112 -19.97 19.28 -15.37
CA LYS A 112 -20.63 19.44 -16.67
C LYS A 112 -21.96 20.20 -16.60
N LEU A 113 -22.39 20.54 -15.42
CA LEU A 113 -23.57 21.39 -15.19
C LEU A 113 -23.18 22.86 -15.27
#